data_85971846f4ac7ccc04963fb018b095d9
#
_entry.id   85971846f4ac7ccc04963fb018b095d9
#
_cell.length_a   1.000
_cell.length_b   1.000
_cell.length_c   1.000
_cell.angle_alpha   90.00
_cell.angle_beta   90.00
_cell.angle_gamma   90.00
#
_symmetry.space_group_name_H-M   'P 1'
#
loop_
_entity.id
_entity.type
_entity.pdbx_description
1 polymer ?
#
loop_
_entity_poly.entity_id
_entity_poly.type
_entity_poly.pdbx_seq_one_letter_code
_entity_poly.pdbx_strand_id
1 'polypeptide(L)'
;MATSTVAAAVREIRRAQRADGPAAVLGIGTATPPFCVLQDDFPDYYFRVTNKEHLTHLKDTFRKLCRITGLERRFFHHTEQMLNAHPGFLHGNGDLDARLDMVAKAAPELAASAAATAIARWGRPATDITHLVVSTSSEARAPGTDLGLASPLGLRAGVHRTVLQLGGCSAGCAALRLAKDLAENNRGARVLVACIELTLTGFRGPRQGDTFDTLVPQAVFSDGAGAVIVGADADDGDGGERPLFEMVAASQALVPGSTHLLNLRLGAGGVGGDVSARLQSFAAQDLERCLLDALARLGIGTGIGGGGWNDLFWAVHPGSRGILDHIDSALRLEPGKLAASRTVLREYGNMMSATVIFVLEELRRRMDEEGEEAAAEWGVM
;
A
#
# COMPACT_ATOMS: atom_id res chain seq x y z
N MET A 1 -18.25 35.92 33.00
CA MET A 1 -19.25 35.60 31.94
C MET A 1 -18.65 35.57 30.52
N ALA A 2 -17.61 36.38 30.19
CA ALA A 2 -16.97 36.37 28.86
C ALA A 2 -16.28 35.05 28.45
N THR A 3 -15.64 34.33 29.38
CA THR A 3 -14.97 33.07 29.14
C THR A 3 -15.92 31.93 28.73
N SER A 4 -17.18 31.96 29.17
CA SER A 4 -18.22 30.99 28.81
C SER A 4 -18.67 31.16 27.34
N THR A 5 -18.76 32.39 26.85
CA THR A 5 -19.21 32.71 25.48
C THR A 5 -18.18 32.33 24.44
N VAL A 6 -16.89 32.59 24.69
CA VAL A 6 -15.80 32.21 23.77
C VAL A 6 -15.65 30.67 23.68
N ALA A 7 -15.72 29.95 24.80
CA ALA A 7 -15.67 28.51 24.82
C ALA A 7 -16.89 27.88 24.11
N ALA A 8 -18.06 28.47 24.17
CA ALA A 8 -19.21 28.02 23.41
C ALA A 8 -19.03 28.23 21.91
N ALA A 9 -18.58 29.44 21.49
CA ALA A 9 -18.31 29.74 20.10
C ALA A 9 -17.23 28.82 19.49
N VAL A 10 -16.14 28.55 20.23
CA VAL A 10 -15.10 27.62 19.80
C VAL A 10 -15.64 26.19 19.61
N ARG A 11 -16.53 25.74 20.51
CA ARG A 11 -17.18 24.41 20.37
C ARG A 11 -18.08 24.34 19.15
N GLU A 12 -18.81 25.41 18.85
CA GLU A 12 -19.67 25.49 17.68
C GLU A 12 -18.86 25.50 16.38
N ILE A 13 -17.79 26.28 16.30
CA ILE A 13 -16.86 26.31 15.17
C ILE A 13 -16.28 24.89 14.94
N ARG A 14 -15.81 24.24 15.99
CA ARG A 14 -15.25 22.85 15.88
C ARG A 14 -16.30 21.84 15.44
N ARG A 15 -17.53 21.99 15.85
CA ARG A 15 -18.64 21.12 15.41
C ARG A 15 -18.96 21.35 13.93
N ALA A 16 -18.99 22.60 13.48
CA ALA A 16 -19.24 22.95 12.09
C ALA A 16 -18.11 22.50 11.14
N GLN A 17 -16.89 22.34 11.67
CA GLN A 17 -15.75 21.86 10.88
C GLN A 17 -15.76 20.34 10.61
N ARG A 18 -16.53 19.57 11.38
CA ARG A 18 -16.59 18.11 11.20
C ARG A 18 -17.64 17.73 10.16
N ALA A 19 -17.36 16.66 9.44
CA ALA A 19 -18.35 15.96 8.64
C ALA A 19 -19.43 15.32 9.53
N ASP A 20 -20.61 15.09 8.98
CA ASP A 20 -21.72 14.44 9.69
C ASP A 20 -21.70 12.93 9.50
N GLY A 21 -21.21 12.42 8.34
CA GLY A 21 -21.11 11.01 8.01
C GLY A 21 -19.70 10.41 8.14
N PRO A 22 -19.58 9.10 8.01
CA PRO A 22 -18.28 8.42 7.97
C PRO A 22 -17.53 8.78 6.69
N ALA A 23 -16.20 8.63 6.72
CA ALA A 23 -15.41 8.70 5.50
C ALA A 23 -15.69 7.48 4.62
N ALA A 24 -15.62 7.69 3.31
CA ALA A 24 -15.79 6.63 2.33
C ALA A 24 -14.72 6.71 1.23
N VAL A 25 -14.41 5.58 0.64
CA VAL A 25 -13.64 5.46 -0.60
C VAL A 25 -14.56 5.79 -1.75
N LEU A 26 -14.21 6.81 -2.53
CA LEU A 26 -15.03 7.35 -3.64
C LEU A 26 -14.46 7.02 -5.01
N GLY A 27 -13.19 6.65 -5.09
CA GLY A 27 -12.53 6.27 -6.33
C GLY A 27 -11.22 5.57 -6.07
N ILE A 28 -10.91 4.56 -6.87
CA ILE A 28 -9.67 3.78 -6.77
C ILE A 28 -9.00 3.75 -8.14
N GLY A 29 -7.67 3.86 -8.17
CA GLY A 29 -6.88 3.70 -9.37
C GLY A 29 -5.55 3.03 -9.07
N THR A 30 -5.07 2.24 -10.02
CA THR A 30 -3.80 1.52 -9.91
C THR A 30 -2.98 1.68 -11.19
N ALA A 31 -1.67 1.62 -11.07
CA ALA A 31 -0.76 1.66 -12.20
C ALA A 31 0.49 0.82 -11.92
N THR A 32 1.02 0.17 -12.95
CA THR A 32 2.30 -0.56 -12.93
C THR A 32 3.23 -0.01 -13.99
N PRO A 33 4.56 -0.08 -13.79
CA PRO A 33 5.50 0.15 -14.87
C PRO A 33 5.30 -0.85 -16.03
N PRO A 34 5.75 -0.54 -17.24
CA PRO A 34 5.52 -1.41 -18.40
C PRO A 34 6.39 -2.68 -18.43
N PHE A 35 7.53 -2.69 -17.72
CA PHE A 35 8.44 -3.82 -17.74
C PHE A 35 7.97 -4.90 -16.75
N CYS A 36 7.48 -6.02 -17.31
CA CYS A 36 6.99 -7.17 -16.58
C CYS A 36 7.98 -8.34 -16.68
N VAL A 37 8.22 -9.04 -15.58
CA VAL A 37 9.06 -10.24 -15.54
C VAL A 37 8.30 -11.38 -14.89
N LEU A 38 8.32 -12.56 -15.53
CA LEU A 38 7.76 -13.77 -14.93
C LEU A 38 8.64 -14.23 -13.77
N GLN A 39 8.03 -14.66 -12.69
CA GLN A 39 8.74 -15.04 -11.47
C GLN A 39 9.66 -16.25 -11.68
N ASP A 40 9.27 -17.19 -12.53
CA ASP A 40 10.11 -18.37 -12.86
C ASP A 40 11.37 -17.98 -13.63
N ASP A 41 11.30 -16.94 -14.47
CA ASP A 41 12.42 -16.43 -15.26
C ASP A 41 13.31 -15.46 -14.47
N PHE A 42 12.77 -14.89 -13.37
CA PHE A 42 13.45 -13.84 -12.62
C PHE A 42 14.82 -14.26 -12.05
N PRO A 43 15.05 -15.48 -11.55
CA PRO A 43 16.38 -15.89 -11.09
C PRO A 43 17.43 -15.83 -12.20
N ASP A 44 17.10 -16.25 -13.42
CA ASP A 44 18.01 -16.19 -14.54
C ASP A 44 18.28 -14.77 -15.00
N TYR A 45 17.21 -13.94 -15.11
CA TYR A 45 17.32 -12.52 -15.35
C TYR A 45 18.18 -11.81 -14.30
N TYR A 46 17.89 -11.99 -13.02
CA TYR A 46 18.54 -11.30 -11.90
C TYR A 46 20.04 -11.58 -11.83
N PHE A 47 20.43 -12.85 -11.91
CA PHE A 47 21.84 -13.22 -11.84
C PHE A 47 22.62 -12.80 -13.12
N ARG A 48 21.96 -12.78 -14.27
CA ARG A 48 22.55 -12.31 -15.53
C ARG A 48 22.78 -10.80 -15.51
N VAL A 49 21.74 -9.99 -15.23
CA VAL A 49 21.86 -8.53 -15.26
C VAL A 49 22.80 -7.99 -14.17
N THR A 50 23.01 -8.76 -13.11
CA THR A 50 23.93 -8.38 -12.03
C THR A 50 25.34 -8.97 -12.22
N ASN A 51 25.62 -9.66 -13.31
CA ASN A 51 26.90 -10.34 -13.61
C ASN A 51 27.34 -11.32 -12.50
N LYS A 52 26.37 -12.09 -11.93
CA LYS A 52 26.60 -13.00 -10.81
C LYS A 52 26.26 -14.46 -11.15
N GLU A 53 26.22 -14.83 -12.41
CA GLU A 53 25.90 -16.20 -12.86
C GLU A 53 26.86 -17.26 -12.31
N HIS A 54 28.10 -16.86 -11.98
CA HIS A 54 29.09 -17.73 -11.35
C HIS A 54 28.72 -18.18 -9.93
N LEU A 55 27.77 -17.49 -9.26
CA LEU A 55 27.28 -17.86 -7.92
C LEU A 55 26.16 -18.91 -8.03
N THR A 56 26.46 -20.08 -8.61
CA THR A 56 25.48 -21.11 -8.97
C THR A 56 24.64 -21.60 -7.79
N HIS A 57 25.29 -21.90 -6.66
CA HIS A 57 24.60 -22.36 -5.45
C HIS A 57 23.60 -21.30 -4.91
N LEU A 58 24.01 -20.03 -4.93
CA LEU A 58 23.15 -18.94 -4.48
C LEU A 58 21.97 -18.72 -5.45
N LYS A 59 22.21 -18.86 -6.76
CA LYS A 59 21.16 -18.84 -7.79
C LYS A 59 20.13 -19.93 -7.60
N ASP A 60 20.57 -21.17 -7.26
CA ASP A 60 19.64 -22.26 -6.98
C ASP A 60 18.84 -22.04 -5.72
N THR A 61 19.44 -21.46 -4.68
CA THR A 61 18.75 -21.05 -3.46
C THR A 61 17.72 -19.97 -3.77
N PHE A 62 18.06 -18.97 -4.55
CA PHE A 62 17.17 -17.90 -4.98
C PHE A 62 16.01 -18.43 -5.85
N ARG A 63 16.27 -19.36 -6.74
CA ARG A 63 15.23 -20.03 -7.55
C ARG A 63 14.23 -20.78 -6.67
N LYS A 64 14.69 -21.50 -5.65
CA LYS A 64 13.80 -22.15 -4.68
C LYS A 64 12.98 -21.13 -3.90
N LEU A 65 13.60 -20.02 -3.49
CA LEU A 65 12.89 -18.92 -2.85
C LEU A 65 11.79 -18.34 -3.76
N CYS A 66 12.10 -18.02 -5.02
CA CYS A 66 11.12 -17.50 -5.96
C CYS A 66 9.90 -18.42 -6.13
N ARG A 67 10.10 -19.74 -6.19
CA ARG A 67 9.01 -20.73 -6.33
C ARG A 67 8.03 -20.76 -5.17
N ILE A 68 8.49 -20.50 -3.93
CA ILE A 68 7.63 -20.55 -2.75
C ILE A 68 6.90 -19.23 -2.46
N THR A 69 7.24 -18.15 -3.18
CA THR A 69 6.63 -16.82 -2.95
C THR A 69 5.14 -16.76 -3.28
N GLY A 70 4.68 -17.59 -4.22
CA GLY A 70 3.31 -17.56 -4.74
C GLY A 70 3.07 -16.48 -5.82
N LEU A 71 4.14 -15.86 -6.33
CA LEU A 71 4.10 -14.89 -7.40
C LEU A 71 4.16 -15.58 -8.76
N GLU A 72 3.47 -15.03 -9.76
CA GLU A 72 3.60 -15.39 -11.18
C GLU A 72 4.38 -14.34 -11.96
N ARG A 73 4.18 -13.06 -11.63
CA ARG A 73 4.85 -11.95 -12.31
C ARG A 73 5.12 -10.78 -11.38
N ARG A 74 6.06 -9.94 -11.79
CA ARG A 74 6.38 -8.67 -11.13
C ARG A 74 6.65 -7.57 -12.14
N PHE A 75 6.48 -6.34 -11.72
CA PHE A 75 6.69 -5.16 -12.55
C PHE A 75 7.84 -4.34 -12.02
N PHE A 76 8.64 -3.75 -12.92
CA PHE A 76 9.78 -2.95 -12.55
C PHE A 76 9.88 -1.70 -13.43
N HIS A 77 10.25 -0.60 -12.82
CA HIS A 77 10.63 0.61 -13.55
C HIS A 77 12.03 0.45 -14.19
N HIS A 78 12.95 -0.17 -13.47
CA HIS A 78 14.30 -0.38 -13.95
C HIS A 78 14.34 -1.50 -15.00
N THR A 79 14.94 -1.20 -16.13
CA THR A 79 15.19 -2.13 -17.23
C THR A 79 16.63 -2.60 -17.23
N GLU A 80 16.93 -3.69 -17.96
CA GLU A 80 18.30 -4.15 -18.17
C GLU A 80 19.20 -3.05 -18.79
N GLN A 81 18.68 -2.28 -19.76
CA GLN A 81 19.40 -1.17 -20.34
C GLN A 81 19.78 -0.10 -19.31
N MET A 82 18.87 0.24 -18.41
CA MET A 82 19.11 1.18 -17.33
C MET A 82 20.17 0.66 -16.35
N LEU A 83 20.08 -0.61 -15.96
CA LEU A 83 21.04 -1.25 -15.06
C LEU A 83 22.44 -1.32 -15.69
N ASN A 84 22.55 -1.60 -16.98
CA ASN A 84 23.82 -1.61 -17.71
C ASN A 84 24.44 -0.20 -17.81
N ALA A 85 23.61 0.83 -17.94
CA ALA A 85 24.08 2.23 -17.94
C ALA A 85 24.55 2.71 -16.54
N HIS A 86 24.10 2.05 -15.47
CA HIS A 86 24.42 2.41 -14.07
C HIS A 86 24.94 1.20 -13.28
N PRO A 87 26.14 0.67 -13.59
CA PRO A 87 26.66 -0.54 -12.97
C PRO A 87 26.85 -0.41 -11.45
N GLY A 88 26.96 0.79 -10.89
CA GLY A 88 27.01 1.04 -9.46
C GLY A 88 25.75 0.56 -8.71
N PHE A 89 24.58 0.53 -9.38
CA PHE A 89 23.35 0.00 -8.79
C PHE A 89 23.45 -1.50 -8.47
N LEU A 90 24.33 -2.21 -9.15
CA LEU A 90 24.50 -3.66 -8.95
C LEU A 90 25.34 -3.98 -7.71
N HIS A 91 26.17 -3.06 -7.26
CA HIS A 91 27.13 -3.31 -6.18
C HIS A 91 26.63 -2.88 -4.80
N GLY A 92 25.59 -2.04 -4.74
CA GLY A 92 25.00 -1.52 -3.51
C GLY A 92 25.96 -0.65 -2.68
N ASN A 93 26.98 -0.08 -3.32
CA ASN A 93 27.94 0.83 -2.74
C ASN A 93 27.97 2.12 -3.56
N GLY A 94 27.44 3.20 -3.02
CA GLY A 94 27.33 4.46 -3.75
C GLY A 94 26.08 4.55 -4.62
N ASP A 95 26.01 5.59 -5.43
CA ASP A 95 24.94 5.89 -6.39
C ASP A 95 23.55 6.12 -5.81
N LEU A 96 23.46 6.39 -4.51
CA LEU A 96 22.17 6.76 -3.88
C LEU A 96 21.57 8.00 -4.56
N ASP A 97 22.38 9.01 -4.84
CA ASP A 97 21.94 10.24 -5.50
C ASP A 97 21.35 9.94 -6.88
N ALA A 98 22.04 9.14 -7.69
CA ALA A 98 21.56 8.75 -9.01
C ALA A 98 20.25 7.96 -8.95
N ARG A 99 20.10 7.06 -7.97
CA ARG A 99 18.84 6.33 -7.73
C ARG A 99 17.72 7.28 -7.36
N LEU A 100 17.96 8.19 -6.42
CA LEU A 100 16.98 9.18 -5.96
C LEU A 100 16.61 10.15 -7.08
N ASP A 101 17.55 10.56 -7.95
CA ASP A 101 17.26 11.40 -9.11
C ASP A 101 16.38 10.71 -10.15
N MET A 102 16.58 9.41 -10.40
CA MET A 102 15.70 8.63 -11.28
C MET A 102 14.30 8.45 -10.68
N VAL A 103 14.23 8.10 -9.41
CA VAL A 103 12.95 7.92 -8.71
C VAL A 103 12.19 9.23 -8.62
N ALA A 104 12.86 10.36 -8.42
CA ALA A 104 12.22 11.67 -8.36
C ALA A 104 11.46 12.06 -9.66
N LYS A 105 11.80 11.44 -10.77
CA LYS A 105 11.06 11.57 -12.06
C LYS A 105 9.99 10.49 -12.21
N ALA A 106 10.37 9.24 -11.97
CA ALA A 106 9.52 8.09 -12.24
C ALA A 106 8.36 7.94 -11.24
N ALA A 107 8.59 8.26 -9.96
CA ALA A 107 7.56 8.09 -8.93
C ALA A 107 6.36 9.03 -9.14
N PRO A 108 6.53 10.34 -9.37
CA PRO A 108 5.39 11.22 -9.68
C PRO A 108 4.63 10.79 -10.94
N GLU A 109 5.32 10.35 -11.99
CA GLU A 109 4.70 9.92 -13.26
C GLU A 109 3.81 8.68 -13.05
N LEU A 110 4.32 7.66 -12.37
CA LEU A 110 3.56 6.44 -12.12
C LEU A 110 2.40 6.72 -11.13
N ALA A 111 2.64 7.49 -10.08
CA ALA A 111 1.61 7.89 -9.14
C ALA A 111 0.52 8.75 -9.79
N ALA A 112 0.88 9.64 -10.74
CA ALA A 112 -0.08 10.44 -11.50
C ALA A 112 -1.00 9.55 -12.35
N SER A 113 -0.49 8.48 -12.94
CA SER A 113 -1.31 7.52 -13.71
C SER A 113 -2.36 6.84 -12.85
N ALA A 114 -1.98 6.37 -11.65
CA ALA A 114 -2.93 5.80 -10.70
C ALA A 114 -3.94 6.86 -10.20
N ALA A 115 -3.47 8.05 -9.85
CA ALA A 115 -4.31 9.13 -9.37
C ALA A 115 -5.29 9.63 -10.43
N ALA A 116 -4.89 9.76 -11.69
CA ALA A 116 -5.77 10.14 -12.79
C ALA A 116 -6.90 9.11 -12.97
N THR A 117 -6.61 7.83 -12.84
CA THR A 117 -7.62 6.77 -12.87
C THR A 117 -8.60 6.89 -11.69
N ALA A 118 -8.10 7.12 -10.47
CA ALA A 118 -8.94 7.30 -9.29
C ALA A 118 -9.86 8.53 -9.42
N ILE A 119 -9.32 9.66 -9.91
CA ILE A 119 -10.07 10.91 -10.14
C ILE A 119 -11.14 10.70 -11.22
N ALA A 120 -10.79 10.05 -12.33
CA ALA A 120 -11.75 9.78 -13.40
C ALA A 120 -12.93 8.91 -12.93
N ARG A 121 -12.67 7.92 -12.09
CA ARG A 121 -13.70 7.06 -11.51
C ARG A 121 -14.54 7.75 -10.44
N TRP A 122 -13.95 8.66 -9.70
CA TRP A 122 -14.66 9.51 -8.77
C TRP A 122 -15.62 10.48 -9.49
N GLY A 123 -15.29 10.91 -10.71
CA GLY A 123 -16.17 11.71 -11.57
C GLY A 123 -16.19 13.19 -11.28
N ARG A 124 -15.33 13.71 -10.38
CA ARG A 124 -15.26 15.14 -10.07
C ARG A 124 -13.91 15.75 -10.48
N PRO A 125 -13.84 17.09 -10.65
CA PRO A 125 -12.60 17.75 -11.03
C PRO A 125 -11.47 17.56 -9.99
N ALA A 126 -10.23 17.41 -10.46
CA ALA A 126 -9.06 17.34 -9.58
C ALA A 126 -8.88 18.59 -8.69
N THR A 127 -9.42 19.74 -9.11
CA THR A 127 -9.45 20.97 -8.31
C THR A 127 -10.27 20.86 -7.03
N ASP A 128 -11.16 19.88 -6.93
CA ASP A 128 -11.96 19.64 -5.72
C ASP A 128 -11.18 18.94 -4.63
N ILE A 129 -10.04 18.33 -4.98
CA ILE A 129 -9.13 17.69 -4.01
C ILE A 129 -8.56 18.76 -3.07
N THR A 130 -8.79 18.55 -1.78
CA THR A 130 -8.40 19.47 -0.70
C THR A 130 -7.10 19.06 -0.04
N HIS A 131 -6.86 17.75 0.05
CA HIS A 131 -5.71 17.14 0.71
C HIS A 131 -5.05 16.10 -0.20
N LEU A 132 -3.74 16.05 -0.14
CA LEU A 132 -2.91 15.03 -0.80
C LEU A 132 -2.07 14.31 0.26
N VAL A 133 -2.25 13.01 0.39
CA VAL A 133 -1.43 12.14 1.24
C VAL A 133 -0.61 11.23 0.34
N VAL A 134 0.70 11.36 0.36
CA VAL A 134 1.62 10.52 -0.40
C VAL A 134 2.31 9.54 0.54
N SER A 135 2.39 8.28 0.17
CA SER A 135 3.16 7.25 0.88
C SER A 135 4.20 6.63 -0.05
N THR A 136 5.46 6.63 0.37
CA THR A 136 6.54 5.98 -0.38
C THR A 136 7.70 5.58 0.51
N SER A 137 8.29 4.42 0.22
CA SER A 137 9.59 4.00 0.78
C SER A 137 10.73 4.17 -0.24
N SER A 138 10.41 4.67 -1.42
CA SER A 138 11.33 4.73 -2.57
C SER A 138 12.04 6.07 -2.69
N GLU A 139 11.55 7.13 -2.02
CA GLU A 139 12.05 8.48 -2.13
C GLU A 139 12.36 9.08 -0.75
N ALA A 140 13.46 9.85 -0.67
CA ALA A 140 13.81 10.64 0.51
C ALA A 140 14.29 12.02 0.05
N ARG A 141 13.37 12.85 -0.42
CA ARG A 141 13.66 14.17 -1.02
C ARG A 141 12.59 15.18 -0.62
N ALA A 142 12.98 16.45 -0.55
CA ALA A 142 12.07 17.60 -0.44
C ALA A 142 12.54 18.69 -1.42
N PRO A 143 11.66 19.21 -2.30
CA PRO A 143 10.30 18.74 -2.56
C PRO A 143 10.28 17.34 -3.18
N GLY A 144 9.26 16.54 -2.83
CA GLY A 144 9.12 15.16 -3.24
C GLY A 144 7.97 14.90 -4.22
N THR A 145 7.58 13.64 -4.31
CA THR A 145 6.48 13.17 -5.17
C THR A 145 5.18 13.93 -4.93
N ASP A 146 4.93 14.42 -3.72
CA ASP A 146 3.74 15.23 -3.37
C ASP A 146 3.64 16.50 -4.21
N LEU A 147 4.76 17.23 -4.38
CA LEU A 147 4.79 18.41 -5.25
C LEU A 147 4.79 17.99 -6.72
N GLY A 148 5.51 16.90 -7.06
CA GLY A 148 5.55 16.35 -8.41
C GLY A 148 4.19 15.93 -8.96
N LEU A 149 3.24 15.54 -8.10
CA LEU A 149 1.87 15.20 -8.46
C LEU A 149 0.95 16.41 -8.65
N ALA A 150 1.15 17.47 -7.87
CA ALA A 150 0.20 18.57 -7.80
C ALA A 150 -0.03 19.24 -9.15
N SER A 151 1.03 19.52 -9.90
CA SER A 151 0.95 20.20 -11.20
C SER A 151 0.38 19.32 -12.32
N PRO A 152 0.89 18.09 -12.55
CA PRO A 152 0.36 17.22 -13.61
C PRO A 152 -1.11 16.85 -13.43
N LEU A 153 -1.58 16.74 -12.19
CA LEU A 153 -2.98 16.45 -11.88
C LEU A 153 -3.88 17.70 -11.88
N GLY A 154 -3.32 18.89 -12.00
CA GLY A 154 -4.08 20.14 -11.93
C GLY A 154 -4.71 20.40 -10.56
N LEU A 155 -4.04 19.98 -9.48
CA LEU A 155 -4.52 20.22 -8.12
C LEU A 155 -4.47 21.73 -7.81
N ARG A 156 -5.39 22.21 -6.98
CA ARG A 156 -5.42 23.62 -6.56
C ARG A 156 -4.16 24.01 -5.78
N ALA A 157 -3.74 25.26 -5.87
CA ALA A 157 -2.54 25.77 -5.17
C ALA A 157 -2.64 25.63 -3.64
N GLY A 158 -3.84 25.65 -3.09
CA GLY A 158 -4.11 25.51 -1.65
C GLY A 158 -4.28 24.06 -1.18
N VAL A 159 -3.89 23.05 -1.96
CA VAL A 159 -3.95 21.64 -1.53
C VAL A 159 -3.02 21.41 -0.33
N HIS A 160 -3.57 20.82 0.74
CA HIS A 160 -2.79 20.44 1.93
C HIS A 160 -2.04 19.14 1.64
N ARG A 161 -0.72 19.12 1.85
CA ARG A 161 0.13 17.97 1.48
C ARG A 161 0.75 17.32 2.71
N THR A 162 0.73 16.00 2.76
CA THR A 162 1.38 15.18 3.80
C THR A 162 2.11 14.03 3.13
N VAL A 163 3.34 13.76 3.55
CA VAL A 163 4.15 12.65 3.02
C VAL A 163 4.49 11.69 4.15
N LEU A 164 4.22 10.40 3.93
CA LEU A 164 4.60 9.28 4.80
C LEU A 164 5.78 8.57 4.14
N GLN A 165 6.98 8.76 4.68
CA GLN A 165 8.20 8.17 4.14
C GLN A 165 8.66 6.94 4.94
N LEU A 166 9.21 5.94 4.25
CA LEU A 166 9.81 4.74 4.84
C LEU A 166 8.89 3.95 5.78
N GLY A 167 7.58 4.03 5.56
CA GLY A 167 6.60 3.29 6.36
C GLY A 167 6.41 1.84 5.96
N GLY A 168 7.02 1.39 4.85
CA GLY A 168 6.94 0.02 4.34
C GLY A 168 5.51 -0.41 4.00
N CYS A 169 5.25 -1.71 4.16
CA CYS A 169 3.96 -2.32 3.77
C CYS A 169 2.75 -1.75 4.54
N SER A 170 2.92 -1.35 5.81
CA SER A 170 1.82 -0.82 6.62
C SER A 170 1.43 0.61 6.27
N ALA A 171 2.25 1.31 5.49
CA ALA A 171 2.04 2.74 5.21
C ALA A 171 0.82 2.98 4.31
N GLY A 172 0.39 2.01 3.50
CA GLY A 172 -0.86 2.11 2.74
C GLY A 172 -2.09 2.21 3.64
N CYS A 173 -2.22 1.30 4.60
CA CYS A 173 -3.29 1.35 5.61
C CYS A 173 -3.16 2.60 6.50
N ALA A 174 -1.94 3.02 6.86
CA ALA A 174 -1.72 4.25 7.63
C ALA A 174 -2.14 5.50 6.85
N ALA A 175 -1.89 5.56 5.54
CA ALA A 175 -2.32 6.65 4.68
C ALA A 175 -3.85 6.70 4.55
N LEU A 176 -4.51 5.56 4.41
CA LEU A 176 -5.98 5.48 4.37
C LEU A 176 -6.60 5.87 5.72
N ARG A 177 -6.02 5.42 6.85
CA ARG A 177 -6.45 5.88 8.19
C ARG A 177 -6.32 7.40 8.34
N LEU A 178 -5.19 7.98 7.91
CA LEU A 178 -5.00 9.42 7.94
C LEU A 178 -6.02 10.13 7.04
N ALA A 179 -6.30 9.60 5.85
CA ALA A 179 -7.29 10.15 4.94
C ALA A 179 -8.70 10.13 5.54
N LYS A 180 -9.06 9.04 6.25
CA LYS A 180 -10.30 8.96 7.03
C LYS A 180 -10.38 10.08 8.06
N ASP A 181 -9.35 10.24 8.89
CA ASP A 181 -9.29 11.26 9.93
C ASP A 181 -9.38 12.68 9.33
N LEU A 182 -8.73 12.92 8.19
CA LEU A 182 -8.79 14.21 7.49
C LEU A 182 -10.19 14.48 6.91
N ALA A 183 -10.82 13.48 6.29
CA ALA A 183 -12.15 13.63 5.72
C ALA A 183 -13.21 13.90 6.78
N GLU A 184 -13.22 13.19 7.88
CA GLU A 184 -14.20 13.32 8.96
C GLU A 184 -14.02 14.59 9.81
N ASN A 185 -12.78 15.09 9.95
CA ASN A 185 -12.52 16.30 10.74
C ASN A 185 -12.49 17.60 9.93
N ASN A 186 -12.67 17.53 8.60
CA ASN A 186 -12.74 18.69 7.72
C ASN A 186 -13.92 18.55 6.76
N ARG A 187 -15.07 19.14 7.10
CA ARG A 187 -16.29 19.10 6.28
C ARG A 187 -15.99 19.46 4.83
N GLY A 188 -16.47 18.64 3.89
CA GLY A 188 -16.25 18.82 2.46
C GLY A 188 -14.83 18.50 1.99
N ALA A 189 -13.97 17.93 2.84
CA ALA A 189 -12.64 17.48 2.40
C ALA A 189 -12.74 16.32 1.41
N ARG A 190 -11.89 16.39 0.38
CA ARG A 190 -11.64 15.29 -0.56
C ARG A 190 -10.15 15.04 -0.56
N VAL A 191 -9.78 13.86 -0.08
CA VAL A 191 -8.40 13.46 0.18
C VAL A 191 -7.95 12.51 -0.92
N LEU A 192 -6.96 12.91 -1.71
CA LEU A 192 -6.25 12.00 -2.60
C LEU A 192 -5.13 11.31 -1.81
N VAL A 193 -5.23 10.00 -1.65
CA VAL A 193 -4.13 9.15 -1.20
C VAL A 193 -3.39 8.64 -2.43
N ALA A 194 -2.07 8.72 -2.45
CA ALA A 194 -1.22 8.15 -3.50
C ALA A 194 -0.07 7.37 -2.84
N CYS A 195 -0.08 6.05 -3.01
CA CYS A 195 0.99 5.16 -2.58
C CYS A 195 1.82 4.77 -3.79
N ILE A 196 3.14 4.95 -3.71
CA ILE A 196 4.06 4.69 -4.83
C ILE A 196 5.32 4.00 -4.34
N GLU A 197 5.66 2.87 -4.97
CA GLU A 197 6.85 2.11 -4.60
C GLU A 197 7.63 1.69 -5.84
N LEU A 198 8.91 2.02 -5.84
CA LEU A 198 9.87 1.68 -6.88
C LEU A 198 11.08 0.97 -6.27
N THR A 199 11.31 -0.27 -6.62
CA THR A 199 12.39 -1.11 -6.08
C THR A 199 13.78 -0.64 -6.48
N LEU A 200 13.89 0.27 -7.46
CA LEU A 200 15.16 0.81 -7.93
C LEU A 200 16.06 1.34 -6.78
N THR A 201 15.48 1.97 -5.75
CA THR A 201 16.24 2.45 -4.60
C THR A 201 16.84 1.34 -3.75
N GLY A 202 16.28 0.11 -3.81
CA GLY A 202 16.75 -1.07 -3.07
C GLY A 202 17.35 -2.17 -3.95
N PHE A 203 17.32 -2.02 -5.27
CA PHE A 203 17.83 -3.04 -6.18
C PHE A 203 19.36 -3.17 -6.05
N ARG A 204 19.84 -4.40 -5.87
CA ARG A 204 21.26 -4.72 -5.84
C ARG A 204 21.49 -6.16 -6.31
N GLY A 205 22.67 -6.45 -6.81
CA GLY A 205 23.08 -7.81 -7.11
C GLY A 205 23.36 -8.63 -5.85
N PRO A 206 23.26 -9.96 -5.96
CA PRO A 206 23.56 -10.87 -4.86
C PRO A 206 25.04 -10.85 -4.50
N ARG A 207 25.35 -11.09 -3.23
CA ARG A 207 26.71 -11.14 -2.69
C ARG A 207 27.03 -12.55 -2.19
N GLN A 208 28.28 -12.93 -2.27
CA GLN A 208 28.74 -14.14 -1.61
C GLN A 208 28.52 -13.99 -0.09
N GLY A 209 27.76 -14.90 0.49
CA GLY A 209 27.35 -14.82 1.90
C GLY A 209 25.95 -14.25 2.15
N ASP A 210 25.22 -13.83 1.10
CA ASP A 210 23.79 -13.54 1.26
C ASP A 210 23.06 -14.79 1.76
N THR A 211 22.15 -14.55 2.70
CA THR A 211 21.29 -15.57 3.30
C THR A 211 19.89 -15.53 2.69
N PHE A 212 19.05 -16.48 3.07
CA PHE A 212 17.64 -16.47 2.70
C PHE A 212 16.98 -15.12 3.04
N ASP A 213 17.15 -14.62 4.26
CA ASP A 213 16.52 -13.39 4.75
C ASP A 213 16.96 -12.14 3.97
N THR A 214 18.22 -12.08 3.54
CA THR A 214 18.74 -10.95 2.74
C THR A 214 18.32 -11.01 1.27
N LEU A 215 17.93 -12.19 0.77
CA LEU A 215 17.44 -12.38 -0.60
C LEU A 215 15.92 -12.18 -0.74
N VAL A 216 15.15 -12.32 0.35
CA VAL A 216 13.68 -12.18 0.30
C VAL A 216 13.24 -10.87 -0.35
N PRO A 217 13.79 -9.69 -0.01
CA PRO A 217 13.37 -8.44 -0.64
C PRO A 217 13.50 -8.46 -2.17
N GLN A 218 14.60 -9.06 -2.70
CA GLN A 218 14.81 -9.16 -4.15
C GLN A 218 13.86 -10.18 -4.80
N ALA A 219 13.32 -11.13 -4.05
CA ALA A 219 12.43 -12.16 -4.56
C ALA A 219 10.94 -11.79 -4.54
N VAL A 220 10.53 -10.83 -3.69
CA VAL A 220 9.10 -10.56 -3.45
C VAL A 220 8.65 -9.16 -3.84
N PHE A 221 9.53 -8.13 -3.75
CA PHE A 221 9.12 -6.76 -4.02
C PHE A 221 8.97 -6.48 -5.52
N SER A 222 8.02 -5.62 -5.84
CA SER A 222 7.62 -5.20 -7.17
C SER A 222 7.34 -3.69 -7.15
N ASP A 223 7.27 -3.08 -8.30
CA ASP A 223 6.94 -1.66 -8.47
C ASP A 223 5.46 -1.47 -8.78
N GLY A 224 4.89 -0.41 -8.23
CA GLY A 224 3.51 -0.06 -8.51
C GLY A 224 3.07 1.21 -7.81
N ALA A 225 1.97 1.77 -8.27
CA ALA A 225 1.29 2.88 -7.63
C ALA A 225 -0.20 2.59 -7.47
N GLY A 226 -0.75 2.94 -6.32
CA GLY A 226 -2.17 2.91 -6.05
C GLY A 226 -2.65 4.27 -5.55
N ALA A 227 -3.84 4.68 -5.96
CA ALA A 227 -4.44 5.92 -5.51
C ALA A 227 -5.90 5.72 -5.10
N VAL A 228 -6.33 6.48 -4.10
CA VAL A 228 -7.69 6.43 -3.56
C VAL A 228 -8.18 7.84 -3.30
N ILE A 229 -9.41 8.14 -3.69
CA ILE A 229 -10.12 9.34 -3.24
C ILE A 229 -10.95 8.98 -2.02
N VAL A 230 -10.75 9.72 -0.92
CA VAL A 230 -11.51 9.56 0.33
C VAL A 230 -12.23 10.86 0.65
N GLY A 231 -13.50 10.75 0.99
CA GLY A 231 -14.33 11.89 1.43
C GLY A 231 -15.35 11.44 2.45
N ALA A 232 -15.85 12.37 3.25
CA ALA A 232 -17.03 12.18 4.08
C ALA A 232 -18.16 13.05 3.53
N ASP A 233 -19.41 12.79 3.97
CA ASP A 233 -20.60 13.50 3.48
C ASP A 233 -20.65 13.46 1.94
N ALA A 234 -20.69 12.24 1.36
CA ALA A 234 -20.83 12.07 -0.07
C ALA A 234 -22.05 12.84 -0.58
N ASP A 235 -21.87 13.60 -1.67
CA ASP A 235 -22.92 14.42 -2.24
C ASP A 235 -23.84 13.53 -3.10
N ASP A 236 -25.00 13.18 -2.56
CA ASP A 236 -26.02 12.34 -3.23
C ASP A 236 -26.85 13.11 -4.28
N GLY A 237 -26.48 14.39 -4.59
CA GLY A 237 -27.14 15.20 -5.60
C GLY A 237 -26.93 14.71 -7.04
N ASP A 238 -27.46 15.46 -8.03
CA ASP A 238 -27.46 15.10 -9.49
C ASP A 238 -26.05 14.85 -10.11
N GLY A 239 -24.97 15.09 -9.37
CA GLY A 239 -23.60 14.73 -9.71
C GLY A 239 -23.00 13.71 -8.73
N GLY A 240 -23.85 12.88 -8.13
CA GLY A 240 -23.63 12.16 -6.88
C GLY A 240 -22.36 11.31 -6.82
N GLU A 241 -21.61 11.52 -5.76
CA GLU A 241 -20.51 10.64 -5.38
C GLU A 241 -21.09 9.31 -4.90
N ARG A 242 -20.56 8.21 -5.42
CA ARG A 242 -20.95 6.85 -4.97
C ARG A 242 -19.87 6.27 -4.09
N PRO A 243 -20.12 6.07 -2.79
CA PRO A 243 -19.25 5.35 -1.91
C PRO A 243 -19.01 3.92 -2.42
N LEU A 244 -17.74 3.53 -2.55
CA LEU A 244 -17.34 2.17 -2.88
C LEU A 244 -17.19 1.33 -1.59
N PHE A 245 -16.61 1.93 -0.56
CA PHE A 245 -16.44 1.35 0.77
C PHE A 245 -16.56 2.45 1.81
N GLU A 246 -17.38 2.24 2.82
CA GLU A 246 -17.42 3.11 3.99
C GLU A 246 -16.33 2.72 5.00
N MET A 247 -15.62 3.71 5.52
CA MET A 247 -14.53 3.52 6.47
C MET A 247 -15.03 3.76 7.90
N VAL A 248 -15.75 2.82 8.46
CA VAL A 248 -16.41 2.96 9.77
C VAL A 248 -15.41 3.22 10.88
N ALA A 249 -14.32 2.46 10.92
CA ALA A 249 -13.27 2.62 11.93
C ALA A 249 -11.89 2.29 11.39
N ALA A 250 -10.88 2.84 12.05
CA ALA A 250 -9.48 2.49 11.80
C ALA A 250 -8.72 2.44 13.12
N SER A 251 -7.88 1.42 13.29
CA SER A 251 -7.05 1.27 14.48
C SER A 251 -5.64 0.84 14.12
N GLN A 252 -4.72 0.98 15.05
CA GLN A 252 -3.35 0.50 14.93
C GLN A 252 -2.91 -0.08 16.27
N ALA A 253 -2.23 -1.22 16.22
CA ALA A 253 -1.68 -1.88 17.38
C ALA A 253 -0.18 -2.15 17.19
N LEU A 254 0.57 -2.12 18.28
CA LEU A 254 1.94 -2.62 18.34
C LEU A 254 1.92 -4.08 18.77
N VAL A 255 2.66 -4.91 18.05
CA VAL A 255 2.87 -6.31 18.44
C VAL A 255 4.15 -6.38 19.27
N PRO A 256 4.08 -6.70 20.56
CA PRO A 256 5.27 -6.72 21.43
C PRO A 256 6.33 -7.70 20.91
N GLY A 257 7.60 -7.32 21.03
CA GLY A 257 8.73 -8.20 20.65
C GLY A 257 8.93 -8.36 19.14
N SER A 258 8.28 -7.57 18.27
CA SER A 258 8.32 -7.73 16.81
C SER A 258 9.42 -6.92 16.09
N THR A 259 10.08 -5.99 16.76
CA THR A 259 10.98 -5.00 16.15
C THR A 259 12.18 -5.58 15.39
N HIS A 260 12.55 -6.82 15.69
CA HIS A 260 13.68 -7.52 15.06
C HIS A 260 13.27 -8.33 13.82
N LEU A 261 11.97 -8.40 13.48
CA LEU A 261 11.45 -9.27 12.42
C LEU A 261 11.51 -8.64 11.04
N LEU A 262 11.44 -7.34 10.98
CA LEU A 262 11.52 -6.55 9.76
C LEU A 262 12.30 -5.28 10.03
N ASN A 263 13.33 -5.06 9.22
CA ASN A 263 14.13 -3.84 9.28
C ASN A 263 14.30 -3.29 7.86
N LEU A 264 13.83 -2.07 7.63
CA LEU A 264 14.08 -1.31 6.42
C LEU A 264 14.76 0.00 6.78
N ARG A 265 15.85 0.32 6.09
CA ARG A 265 16.59 1.57 6.29
C ARG A 265 17.11 2.12 4.98
N LEU A 266 17.18 3.43 4.86
CA LEU A 266 17.91 4.12 3.82
C LEU A 266 19.38 4.26 4.23
N GLY A 267 20.27 3.74 3.42
CA GLY A 267 21.73 3.83 3.61
C GLY A 267 22.41 4.27 2.32
N ALA A 268 23.74 4.33 2.33
CA ALA A 268 24.54 4.75 1.16
C ALA A 268 24.28 3.89 -0.10
N GLY A 269 23.88 2.64 0.07
CA GLY A 269 23.53 1.71 -1.03
C GLY A 269 22.03 1.69 -1.40
N GLY A 270 21.25 2.66 -0.91
CA GLY A 270 19.81 2.73 -1.12
C GLY A 270 19.01 2.10 0.03
N VAL A 271 17.74 1.78 -0.23
CA VAL A 271 16.87 1.11 0.74
C VAL A 271 17.29 -0.35 0.87
N GLY A 272 17.63 -0.74 2.07
CA GLY A 272 18.03 -2.11 2.40
C GLY A 272 17.46 -2.55 3.73
N GLY A 273 17.48 -3.85 3.97
CA GLY A 273 17.00 -4.42 5.21
C GLY A 273 16.88 -5.93 5.15
N ASP A 274 16.45 -6.48 6.26
CA ASP A 274 16.29 -7.91 6.46
C ASP A 274 14.84 -8.21 6.78
N VAL A 275 14.33 -9.32 6.24
CA VAL A 275 12.99 -9.83 6.49
C VAL A 275 13.12 -11.23 7.06
N SER A 276 12.87 -11.38 8.36
CA SER A 276 12.94 -12.67 9.03
C SER A 276 11.85 -13.62 8.52
N ALA A 277 12.22 -14.88 8.28
CA ALA A 277 11.24 -15.93 7.94
C ALA A 277 10.16 -16.10 9.03
N ARG A 278 10.46 -15.76 10.29
CA ARG A 278 9.51 -15.78 11.41
C ARG A 278 8.42 -14.70 11.32
N LEU A 279 8.60 -13.67 10.49
CA LEU A 279 7.60 -12.63 10.31
C LEU A 279 6.25 -13.23 9.90
N GLN A 280 6.23 -14.28 9.09
CA GLN A 280 5.02 -14.91 8.57
C GLN A 280 4.10 -15.43 9.69
N SER A 281 4.62 -16.22 10.60
CA SER A 281 3.86 -16.74 11.73
C SER A 281 3.55 -15.67 12.78
N PHE A 282 4.47 -14.73 12.97
CA PHE A 282 4.33 -13.68 13.96
C PHE A 282 3.23 -12.68 13.58
N ALA A 283 3.07 -12.38 12.29
CA ALA A 283 2.04 -11.47 11.79
C ALA A 283 0.62 -11.93 12.12
N ALA A 284 0.40 -13.25 12.25
CA ALA A 284 -0.91 -13.82 12.58
C ALA A 284 -1.10 -14.09 14.10
N GLN A 285 -0.02 -14.07 14.88
CA GLN A 285 -0.03 -14.53 16.29
C GLN A 285 -1.01 -13.77 17.18
N ASP A 286 -1.12 -12.46 17.02
CA ASP A 286 -1.99 -11.58 17.82
C ASP A 286 -3.13 -10.97 16.99
N LEU A 287 -3.31 -11.42 15.74
CA LEU A 287 -4.25 -10.81 14.81
C LEU A 287 -5.68 -10.85 15.33
N GLU A 288 -6.16 -12.01 15.76
CA GLU A 288 -7.52 -12.17 16.26
C GLU A 288 -7.78 -11.25 17.45
N ARG A 289 -6.85 -11.19 18.41
CA ARG A 289 -6.95 -10.27 19.56
C ARG A 289 -7.01 -8.81 19.11
N CYS A 290 -6.16 -8.40 18.19
CA CYS A 290 -6.17 -7.03 17.67
C CYS A 290 -7.49 -6.68 16.98
N LEU A 291 -8.07 -7.62 16.23
CA LEU A 291 -9.37 -7.45 15.59
C LEU A 291 -10.50 -7.35 16.63
N LEU A 292 -10.52 -8.23 17.61
CA LEU A 292 -11.51 -8.18 18.72
C LEU A 292 -11.41 -6.87 19.49
N ASP A 293 -10.21 -6.40 19.81
CA ASP A 293 -10.00 -5.12 20.49
C ASP A 293 -10.49 -3.93 19.64
N ALA A 294 -10.32 -3.98 18.32
CA ALA A 294 -10.80 -2.95 17.40
C ALA A 294 -12.33 -2.93 17.35
N LEU A 295 -12.98 -4.09 17.23
CA LEU A 295 -14.44 -4.24 17.18
C LEU A 295 -15.11 -3.88 18.51
N ALA A 296 -14.51 -4.25 19.63
CA ALA A 296 -15.02 -3.91 20.96
C ALA A 296 -15.13 -2.40 21.19
N ARG A 297 -14.19 -1.61 20.63
CA ARG A 297 -14.23 -0.13 20.70
C ARG A 297 -15.41 0.47 19.94
N LEU A 298 -15.96 -0.25 18.98
CA LEU A 298 -17.13 0.16 18.19
C LEU A 298 -18.46 -0.25 18.86
N GLY A 299 -18.39 -0.96 19.99
CA GLY A 299 -19.58 -1.56 20.61
C GLY A 299 -20.15 -2.73 19.80
N ILE A 300 -19.37 -3.22 18.83
CA ILE A 300 -19.72 -4.34 17.97
C ILE A 300 -19.06 -5.58 18.59
N GLY A 301 -19.86 -6.51 19.07
CA GLY A 301 -19.37 -7.81 19.54
C GLY A 301 -18.88 -8.67 18.36
N THR A 302 -18.44 -9.89 18.65
CA THR A 302 -18.02 -10.89 17.64
C THR A 302 -19.14 -11.30 16.66
N GLY A 303 -20.32 -10.71 16.76
CA GLY A 303 -21.52 -11.02 16.00
C GLY A 303 -21.82 -10.06 14.85
N ILE A 304 -20.82 -9.47 14.19
CA ILE A 304 -21.07 -8.80 12.91
C ILE A 304 -21.56 -9.87 11.93
N GLY A 305 -22.79 -9.74 11.45
CA GLY A 305 -23.41 -10.68 10.52
C GLY A 305 -23.88 -12.02 11.12
N GLY A 306 -23.56 -12.35 12.38
CA GLY A 306 -24.01 -13.58 13.05
C GLY A 306 -23.11 -14.82 12.89
N GLY A 307 -22.12 -14.84 12.01
CA GLY A 307 -21.29 -16.00 11.64
C GLY A 307 -19.78 -15.89 11.88
N GLY A 308 -19.31 -14.76 12.41
CA GLY A 308 -17.90 -14.57 12.74
C GLY A 308 -17.04 -14.10 11.57
N TRP A 309 -15.75 -14.51 11.54
CA TRP A 309 -14.76 -14.02 10.56
C TRP A 309 -15.11 -14.34 9.10
N ASN A 310 -15.93 -15.37 8.87
CA ASN A 310 -16.33 -15.80 7.54
C ASN A 310 -17.50 -15.03 6.94
N ASP A 311 -18.20 -14.19 7.71
CA ASP A 311 -19.22 -13.29 7.19
C ASP A 311 -18.63 -11.99 6.64
N LEU A 312 -17.32 -11.76 6.87
CA LEU A 312 -16.62 -10.55 6.43
C LEU A 312 -15.98 -10.75 5.06
N PHE A 313 -15.86 -9.65 4.30
CA PHE A 313 -14.86 -9.58 3.22
C PHE A 313 -13.50 -9.15 3.78
N TRP A 314 -12.43 -9.51 3.07
CA TRP A 314 -11.06 -9.31 3.54
C TRP A 314 -10.19 -8.62 2.51
N ALA A 315 -9.64 -7.46 2.87
CA ALA A 315 -8.65 -6.71 2.10
C ALA A 315 -7.26 -6.78 2.76
N VAL A 316 -6.68 -7.94 2.88
CA VAL A 316 -5.40 -8.15 3.57
C VAL A 316 -4.23 -7.78 2.67
N HIS A 317 -3.30 -6.93 3.16
CA HIS A 317 -2.04 -6.70 2.48
C HIS A 317 -1.26 -8.01 2.32
N PRO A 318 -0.99 -8.47 1.08
CA PRO A 318 -0.34 -9.75 0.85
C PRO A 318 1.20 -9.61 0.90
N GLY A 319 1.77 -9.49 2.08
CA GLY A 319 3.22 -9.36 2.27
C GLY A 319 4.01 -10.54 1.71
N SER A 320 3.46 -11.74 1.82
CA SER A 320 3.91 -13.00 1.19
C SER A 320 2.80 -14.03 1.26
N ARG A 321 2.94 -15.12 0.47
CA ARG A 321 2.02 -16.27 0.53
C ARG A 321 1.91 -16.82 1.95
N GLY A 322 3.04 -17.00 2.63
CA GLY A 322 3.05 -17.56 4.00
C GLY A 322 2.32 -16.69 5.02
N ILE A 323 2.33 -15.35 4.89
CA ILE A 323 1.54 -14.47 5.75
C ILE A 323 0.05 -14.75 5.55
N LEU A 324 -0.42 -14.84 4.29
CA LEU A 324 -1.82 -15.14 4.00
C LEU A 324 -2.23 -16.53 4.51
N ASP A 325 -1.37 -17.54 4.37
CA ASP A 325 -1.63 -18.91 4.85
C ASP A 325 -1.73 -18.96 6.38
N HIS A 326 -0.90 -18.18 7.09
CA HIS A 326 -0.99 -18.08 8.56
C HIS A 326 -2.25 -17.33 9.02
N ILE A 327 -2.69 -16.30 8.31
CA ILE A 327 -3.93 -15.57 8.59
C ILE A 327 -5.15 -16.48 8.37
N ASP A 328 -5.20 -17.19 7.22
CA ASP A 328 -6.25 -18.18 6.96
C ASP A 328 -6.38 -19.18 8.12
N SER A 329 -5.25 -19.71 8.57
CA SER A 329 -5.20 -20.70 9.64
C SER A 329 -5.59 -20.12 10.99
N ALA A 330 -5.09 -18.93 11.35
CA ALA A 330 -5.34 -18.30 12.65
C ALA A 330 -6.82 -17.92 12.84
N LEU A 331 -7.46 -17.41 11.79
CA LEU A 331 -8.84 -16.99 11.80
C LEU A 331 -9.82 -18.08 11.32
N ARG A 332 -9.32 -19.22 10.89
CA ARG A 332 -10.09 -20.34 10.31
C ARG A 332 -11.00 -19.88 9.16
N LEU A 333 -10.41 -19.11 8.24
CA LEU A 333 -11.16 -18.57 7.12
C LEU A 333 -11.53 -19.69 6.13
N GLU A 334 -12.71 -19.58 5.56
CA GLU A 334 -13.17 -20.45 4.49
C GLU A 334 -12.34 -20.25 3.22
N PRO A 335 -12.19 -21.30 2.39
CA PRO A 335 -11.51 -21.18 1.11
C PRO A 335 -12.08 -20.05 0.27
N GLY A 336 -11.20 -19.19 -0.24
CA GLY A 336 -11.59 -18.06 -1.09
C GLY A 336 -11.69 -16.71 -0.37
N LYS A 337 -11.78 -16.65 0.96
CA LYS A 337 -11.89 -15.37 1.71
C LYS A 337 -10.73 -14.42 1.43
N LEU A 338 -9.51 -14.90 1.25
CA LEU A 338 -8.35 -14.11 0.86
C LEU A 338 -8.04 -14.12 -0.65
N ALA A 339 -9.01 -14.49 -1.51
CA ALA A 339 -8.78 -14.64 -2.94
C ALA A 339 -8.29 -13.36 -3.61
N ALA A 340 -8.85 -12.20 -3.27
CA ALA A 340 -8.40 -10.90 -3.81
C ALA A 340 -6.93 -10.63 -3.46
N SER A 341 -6.55 -10.81 -2.19
CA SER A 341 -5.16 -10.64 -1.73
C SER A 341 -4.20 -11.61 -2.43
N ARG A 342 -4.60 -12.87 -2.59
CA ARG A 342 -3.80 -13.89 -3.28
C ARG A 342 -3.65 -13.61 -4.77
N THR A 343 -4.70 -13.12 -5.43
CA THR A 343 -4.65 -12.70 -6.84
C THR A 343 -3.70 -11.54 -7.03
N VAL A 344 -3.78 -10.51 -6.18
CA VAL A 344 -2.87 -9.36 -6.25
C VAL A 344 -1.42 -9.77 -6.03
N LEU A 345 -1.14 -10.62 -5.03
CA LEU A 345 0.21 -11.14 -4.82
C LEU A 345 0.74 -11.88 -6.04
N ARG A 346 -0.07 -12.77 -6.60
CA ARG A 346 0.29 -13.58 -7.76
C ARG A 346 0.61 -12.72 -8.99
N GLU A 347 -0.27 -11.76 -9.29
CA GLU A 347 -0.22 -10.99 -10.53
C GLU A 347 0.69 -9.76 -10.49
N TYR A 348 0.94 -9.19 -9.31
CA TYR A 348 1.66 -7.92 -9.17
C TYR A 348 2.86 -8.00 -8.23
N GLY A 349 2.95 -9.02 -7.37
CA GLY A 349 3.94 -9.08 -6.31
C GLY A 349 3.63 -8.15 -5.13
N ASN A 350 4.59 -8.00 -4.23
CA ASN A 350 4.47 -7.09 -3.09
C ASN A 350 5.02 -5.71 -3.45
N MET A 351 4.13 -4.75 -3.67
CA MET A 351 4.42 -3.34 -3.94
C MET A 351 4.34 -2.50 -2.65
N MET A 352 4.74 -3.07 -1.52
CA MET A 352 4.74 -2.40 -0.20
C MET A 352 3.42 -1.63 0.07
N SER A 353 3.49 -0.31 0.28
CA SER A 353 2.32 0.52 0.63
C SER A 353 1.22 0.54 -0.46
N ALA A 354 1.58 0.39 -1.72
CA ALA A 354 0.62 0.41 -2.83
C ALA A 354 -0.23 -0.86 -2.92
N THR A 355 0.28 -2.00 -2.44
CA THR A 355 -0.34 -3.32 -2.65
C THR A 355 -1.76 -3.41 -2.12
N VAL A 356 -2.06 -2.84 -0.95
CA VAL A 356 -3.40 -2.90 -0.35
C VAL A 356 -4.45 -2.17 -1.19
N ILE A 357 -4.04 -1.14 -1.95
CA ILE A 357 -4.94 -0.43 -2.86
C ILE A 357 -5.31 -1.32 -4.07
N PHE A 358 -4.36 -2.12 -4.58
CA PHE A 358 -4.65 -3.13 -5.60
C PHE A 358 -5.62 -4.21 -5.06
N VAL A 359 -5.50 -4.57 -3.78
CA VAL A 359 -6.44 -5.51 -3.14
C VAL A 359 -7.85 -4.91 -3.07
N LEU A 360 -7.98 -3.64 -2.69
CA LEU A 360 -9.28 -2.95 -2.68
C LEU A 360 -9.90 -2.89 -4.08
N GLU A 361 -9.10 -2.61 -5.11
CA GLU A 361 -9.56 -2.59 -6.50
C GLU A 361 -9.99 -3.98 -6.97
N GLU A 362 -9.24 -5.03 -6.64
CA GLU A 362 -9.61 -6.41 -6.98
C GLU A 362 -10.88 -6.86 -6.25
N LEU A 363 -11.06 -6.47 -4.99
CA LEU A 363 -12.30 -6.72 -4.25
C LEU A 363 -13.49 -6.03 -4.90
N ARG A 364 -13.36 -4.73 -5.21
CA ARG A 364 -14.42 -3.98 -5.90
C ARG A 364 -14.82 -4.68 -7.21
N ARG A 365 -13.83 -5.05 -8.03
CA ARG A 365 -14.08 -5.75 -9.30
C ARG A 365 -14.85 -7.07 -9.10
N ARG A 366 -14.49 -7.84 -8.07
CA ARG A 366 -15.19 -9.10 -7.74
C ARG A 366 -16.61 -8.85 -7.28
N MET A 367 -16.82 -7.86 -6.40
CA MET A 367 -18.17 -7.48 -5.96
C MET A 367 -19.06 -7.04 -7.12
N ASP A 368 -18.52 -6.27 -8.08
CA ASP A 368 -19.24 -5.89 -9.28
C ASP A 368 -19.62 -7.11 -10.17
N GLU A 369 -18.76 -8.14 -10.22
CA GLU A 369 -18.99 -9.37 -11.02
C GLU A 369 -19.95 -10.34 -10.33
N GLU A 370 -19.93 -10.45 -9.01
CA GLU A 370 -20.77 -11.36 -8.21
C GLU A 370 -22.18 -10.80 -7.97
N GLY A 371 -22.37 -9.49 -8.12
CA GLY A 371 -23.62 -8.77 -7.86
C GLY A 371 -23.79 -8.42 -6.36
N GLU A 372 -24.60 -7.38 -6.11
CA GLU A 372 -24.80 -6.81 -4.77
C GLU A 372 -25.40 -7.80 -3.74
N GLU A 373 -26.19 -8.78 -4.18
CA GLU A 373 -26.86 -9.74 -3.28
C GLU A 373 -25.92 -10.80 -2.68
N ALA A 374 -24.74 -11.03 -3.29
CA ALA A 374 -23.77 -12.05 -2.83
C ALA A 374 -22.63 -11.48 -2.00
N ALA A 375 -22.44 -10.15 -1.97
CA ALA A 375 -21.33 -9.52 -1.31
C ALA A 375 -21.55 -9.42 0.21
N ALA A 376 -20.50 -9.71 1.00
CA ALA A 376 -20.53 -9.45 2.43
C ALA A 376 -20.64 -7.94 2.68
N GLU A 377 -21.55 -7.55 3.56
CA GLU A 377 -21.84 -6.15 3.90
C GLU A 377 -20.70 -5.49 4.69
N TRP A 378 -19.99 -6.28 5.48
CA TRP A 378 -18.91 -5.82 6.38
C TRP A 378 -17.57 -6.43 5.98
N GLY A 379 -16.49 -5.69 6.22
CA GLY A 379 -15.15 -6.18 5.92
C GLY A 379 -14.05 -5.61 6.81
N VAL A 380 -12.89 -6.22 6.65
CA VAL A 380 -11.64 -5.83 7.33
C VAL A 380 -10.55 -5.62 6.27
N MET A 381 -9.81 -4.54 6.44
CA MET A 381 -8.62 -4.23 5.66
C MET A 381 -7.37 -4.28 6.55
#